data_19bb9077a55f92b978492e61ecd9f591
#
_entry.id   19bb9077a55f92b978492e61ecd9f591
#
_cell.length_a   1.000
_cell.length_b   1.000
_cell.length_c   1.000
_cell.angle_alpha   90.00
_cell.angle_beta   90.00
_cell.angle_gamma   90.00
#
_symmetry.space_group_name_H-M   'P 1'
#
loop_
_entity.id
_entity.type
_entity.pdbx_description
1 polymer ?
#
loop_
_entity_poly.entity_id
_entity_poly.type
_entity_poly.pdbx_seq_one_letter_code
_entity_poly.pdbx_strand_id
1 'polypeptide(L)'
;MYSPSARPFPVALTPGDPVREAVLQAATARLDEEFGDQVRVAVEQLDRLGPWVFLQGTMRPAEAGRPYYAGTIYENRRADGVMSDVYVALLKKKSETSVDDDPRSWRVANCAIGPTDVAWLTWPDDYEIPQALFGF
;
A
#
# COMPACT_ATOMS: atom_id res chain seq x y z
N MET A 1 24.82 -26.80 -10.68
CA MET A 1 23.47 -27.00 -11.07
C MET A 1 22.75 -25.67 -11.14
N TYR A 2 22.17 -25.49 -12.21
CA TYR A 2 21.51 -24.29 -12.44
C TYR A 2 20.10 -24.34 -11.92
N SER A 3 19.76 -23.43 -11.13
CA SER A 3 18.37 -23.26 -10.88
C SER A 3 17.76 -22.56 -12.10
N PRO A 4 16.66 -23.03 -12.56
CA PRO A 4 15.93 -22.31 -13.57
C PRO A 4 15.84 -20.87 -13.10
N SER A 5 16.22 -19.98 -13.94
CA SER A 5 16.03 -18.60 -13.64
C SER A 5 14.65 -18.48 -13.07
N ALA A 6 14.64 -18.61 -11.82
CA ALA A 6 13.45 -18.39 -11.10
C ALA A 6 12.99 -17.01 -11.49
N ARG A 7 11.89 -16.92 -12.17
CA ARG A 7 11.17 -15.69 -12.22
C ARG A 7 10.98 -15.28 -10.78
N PRO A 8 11.35 -14.06 -10.41
CA PRO A 8 11.05 -13.60 -9.07
C PRO A 8 9.56 -13.71 -8.82
N PHE A 9 9.21 -14.38 -7.73
CA PHE A 9 7.82 -14.47 -7.30
C PHE A 9 7.58 -13.50 -6.17
N PRO A 10 6.44 -12.79 -6.15
CA PRO A 10 6.06 -12.01 -4.99
C PRO A 10 5.96 -12.90 -3.76
N VAL A 11 6.43 -12.38 -2.64
CA VAL A 11 6.35 -13.06 -1.34
C VAL A 11 5.41 -12.27 -0.45
N ALA A 12 4.40 -12.94 0.08
CA ALA A 12 3.47 -12.32 1.01
C ALA A 12 4.19 -11.96 2.31
N LEU A 13 4.02 -10.73 2.76
CA LEU A 13 4.49 -10.29 4.06
C LEU A 13 3.44 -10.65 5.11
N THR A 14 3.78 -11.61 5.97
CA THR A 14 2.84 -12.17 6.94
C THR A 14 2.88 -11.44 8.28
N PRO A 15 1.82 -11.50 9.08
CA PRO A 15 1.84 -10.95 10.43
C PRO A 15 3.00 -11.51 11.24
N GLY A 16 3.66 -10.65 12.00
CA GLY A 16 4.85 -11.01 12.77
C GLY A 16 6.17 -10.78 12.05
N ASP A 17 6.14 -10.55 10.74
CA ASP A 17 7.35 -10.18 9.99
C ASP A 17 7.69 -8.71 10.28
N PRO A 18 8.90 -8.39 10.77
CA PRO A 18 9.27 -7.01 11.05
C PRO A 18 9.29 -6.12 9.79
N VAL A 19 9.52 -6.69 8.62
CA VAL A 19 9.44 -5.96 7.35
C VAL A 19 8.01 -5.52 7.08
N ARG A 20 7.02 -6.37 7.39
CA ARG A 20 5.60 -6.02 7.26
C ARG A 20 5.27 -4.78 8.07
N GLU A 21 5.69 -4.73 9.32
CA GLU A 21 5.42 -3.59 10.20
C GLU A 21 6.07 -2.31 9.67
N ALA A 22 7.31 -2.40 9.21
CA ALA A 22 8.05 -1.27 8.65
C ALA A 22 7.35 -0.71 7.41
N VAL A 23 6.94 -1.58 6.50
CA VAL A 23 6.26 -1.22 5.26
C VAL A 23 4.88 -0.61 5.56
N LEU A 24 4.12 -1.22 6.46
CA LEU A 24 2.80 -0.70 6.84
C LEU A 24 2.91 0.68 7.48
N GLN A 25 3.89 0.88 8.33
CA GLN A 25 4.11 2.19 8.95
C GLN A 25 4.43 3.25 7.90
N ALA A 26 5.27 2.93 6.93
CA ALA A 26 5.60 3.84 5.83
C ALA A 26 4.38 4.14 4.95
N ALA A 27 3.58 3.12 4.65
CA ALA A 27 2.40 3.27 3.80
C ALA A 27 1.29 4.05 4.50
N THR A 28 1.04 3.80 5.79
CA THR A 28 -0.02 4.46 6.54
C THR A 28 0.33 5.89 6.91
N ALA A 29 1.61 6.24 6.98
CA ALA A 29 2.03 7.62 7.20
C ALA A 29 1.45 8.55 6.12
N ARG A 30 1.31 8.07 4.89
CA ARG A 30 0.68 8.83 3.81
C ARG A 30 -0.80 9.10 4.09
N LEU A 31 -1.51 8.12 4.64
CA LEU A 31 -2.91 8.30 5.03
C LEU A 31 -3.05 9.23 6.22
N ASP A 32 -2.12 9.19 7.15
CA ASP A 32 -2.14 10.07 8.32
C ASP A 32 -2.00 11.55 7.90
N GLU A 33 -1.31 11.84 6.81
CA GLU A 33 -1.24 13.19 6.25
C GLU A 33 -2.61 13.69 5.79
N GLU A 34 -3.48 12.79 5.33
CA GLU A 34 -4.80 13.15 4.78
C GLU A 34 -5.92 13.07 5.82
N PHE A 35 -5.86 12.11 6.72
CA PHE A 35 -6.96 11.81 7.65
C PHE A 35 -6.57 11.96 9.12
N GLY A 36 -5.30 12.28 9.42
CA GLY A 36 -4.81 12.26 10.78
C GLY A 36 -4.86 10.84 11.35
N ASP A 37 -5.20 10.70 12.61
CA ASP A 37 -5.29 9.41 13.28
C ASP A 37 -6.68 8.77 13.18
N GLN A 38 -7.53 9.28 12.28
CA GLN A 38 -8.92 8.82 12.15
C GLN A 38 -9.09 7.54 11.34
N VAL A 39 -8.04 7.10 10.65
CA VAL A 39 -8.11 5.98 9.71
C VAL A 39 -7.27 4.80 10.18
N ARG A 40 -7.79 3.59 9.90
CA ARG A 40 -7.06 2.32 10.00
C ARG A 40 -7.14 1.61 8.66
N VAL A 41 -6.21 0.73 8.37
CA VAL A 41 -6.20 -0.05 7.14
C VAL A 41 -6.31 -1.53 7.48
N ALA A 42 -7.35 -2.16 6.94
CA ALA A 42 -7.46 -3.62 6.94
C ALA A 42 -6.73 -4.13 5.70
N VAL A 43 -5.60 -4.81 5.90
CA VAL A 43 -4.75 -5.27 4.81
C VAL A 43 -5.38 -6.47 4.13
N GLU A 44 -5.55 -6.39 2.81
CA GLU A 44 -6.09 -7.48 1.99
C GLU A 44 -4.98 -8.15 1.18
N GLN A 45 -4.00 -7.37 0.72
CA GLN A 45 -2.85 -7.87 -0.02
C GLN A 45 -1.63 -7.06 0.37
N LEU A 46 -0.52 -7.76 0.66
CA LEU A 46 0.75 -7.11 0.96
C LEU A 46 1.86 -8.05 0.51
N ASP A 47 2.38 -7.80 -0.68
CA ASP A 47 3.37 -8.65 -1.32
C ASP A 47 4.64 -7.87 -1.62
N ARG A 48 5.77 -8.56 -1.54
CA ARG A 48 7.10 -8.01 -1.81
C ARG A 48 7.72 -8.71 -3.00
N LEU A 49 8.35 -7.94 -3.86
CA LEU A 49 9.16 -8.42 -4.97
C LEU A 49 10.42 -7.56 -5.08
N GLY A 50 11.56 -8.09 -4.58
CA GLY A 50 12.79 -7.32 -4.52
C GLY A 50 12.65 -6.04 -3.70
N PRO A 51 12.98 -4.86 -4.27
CA PRO A 51 12.86 -3.58 -3.57
C PRO A 51 11.44 -3.01 -3.59
N TRP A 52 10.48 -3.73 -4.16
CA TRP A 52 9.11 -3.26 -4.33
C TRP A 52 8.15 -3.97 -3.41
N VAL A 53 7.18 -3.23 -2.89
CA VAL A 53 6.06 -3.78 -2.11
C VAL A 53 4.77 -3.19 -2.65
N PHE A 54 3.77 -4.03 -2.83
CA PHE A 54 2.41 -3.61 -3.18
C PHE A 54 1.46 -3.91 -2.04
N LEU A 55 0.74 -2.89 -1.62
CA LEU A 55 -0.28 -2.95 -0.58
C LEU A 55 -1.64 -2.64 -1.17
N GLN A 56 -2.62 -3.49 -0.86
CA GLN A 56 -4.03 -3.18 -1.06
C GLN A 56 -4.78 -3.45 0.24
N GLY A 57 -5.63 -2.52 0.63
CA GLY A 57 -6.40 -2.66 1.84
C GLY A 57 -7.68 -1.84 1.81
N THR A 58 -8.45 -1.97 2.87
CA THR A 58 -9.69 -1.22 3.08
C THR A 58 -9.50 -0.24 4.22
N MET A 59 -9.80 1.03 3.98
CA MET A 59 -9.76 2.07 5.00
C MET A 59 -10.96 1.93 5.91
N ARG A 60 -10.71 2.02 7.22
CA ARG A 60 -11.74 1.88 8.25
C ARG A 60 -11.61 2.99 9.27
N PRO A 61 -12.72 3.39 9.94
CA PRO A 61 -12.66 4.35 11.03
C PRO A 61 -11.78 3.83 12.18
N ALA A 62 -10.95 4.71 12.75
CA ALA A 62 -10.20 4.39 13.95
C ALA A 62 -11.12 4.30 15.17
N GLU A 63 -12.22 5.09 15.18
CA GLU A 63 -13.24 5.07 16.21
C GLU A 63 -14.57 4.63 15.64
N ALA A 64 -15.26 3.75 16.34
CA ALA A 64 -16.61 3.35 15.95
C ALA A 64 -17.54 4.55 15.93
N GLY A 65 -18.35 4.66 14.86
CA GLY A 65 -19.34 5.71 14.73
C GLY A 65 -18.83 7.03 14.17
N ARG A 66 -17.52 7.18 13.96
CA ARG A 66 -16.95 8.37 13.33
C ARG A 66 -16.27 8.01 12.02
N PRO A 67 -16.78 8.48 10.87
CA PRO A 67 -16.14 8.22 9.58
C PRO A 67 -14.70 8.76 9.56
N TYR A 68 -13.77 7.99 8.97
CA TYR A 68 -12.36 8.38 8.89
C TYR A 68 -12.17 9.64 8.04
N TYR A 69 -13.07 9.91 7.10
CA TYR A 69 -13.01 11.06 6.20
C TYR A 69 -13.67 12.33 6.76
N ALA A 70 -14.24 12.27 7.98
CA ALA A 70 -14.93 13.40 8.58
C ALA A 70 -14.01 14.61 8.73
N GLY A 71 -14.47 15.78 8.27
CA GLY A 71 -13.72 17.02 8.35
C GLY A 71 -12.60 17.16 7.31
N THR A 72 -12.50 16.24 6.36
CA THR A 72 -11.48 16.28 5.29
C THR A 72 -12.11 16.65 3.96
N ILE A 73 -11.26 16.91 2.96
CA ILE A 73 -11.71 17.14 1.58
C ILE A 73 -12.42 15.91 0.99
N TYR A 74 -12.21 14.74 1.56
CA TYR A 74 -12.79 13.49 1.08
C TYR A 74 -14.25 13.30 1.51
N GLU A 75 -14.72 14.06 2.47
CA GLU A 75 -16.11 13.95 2.94
C GLU A 75 -17.10 14.20 1.82
N ASN A 76 -16.88 15.26 1.03
CA ASN A 76 -17.72 15.57 -0.12
C ASN A 76 -17.62 14.53 -1.22
N ARG A 77 -16.43 14.04 -1.50
CA ARG A 77 -16.22 12.97 -2.49
C ARG A 77 -16.97 11.71 -2.10
N ARG A 78 -16.97 11.38 -0.83
CA ARG A 78 -17.71 10.22 -0.33
C ARG A 78 -19.21 10.40 -0.48
N ALA A 79 -19.73 11.57 -0.15
CA ALA A 79 -21.13 11.89 -0.30
C ALA A 79 -21.59 11.86 -1.76
N ASP A 80 -20.70 12.27 -2.68
CA ASP A 80 -21.00 12.27 -4.12
C ASP A 80 -20.82 10.89 -4.77
N GLY A 81 -20.40 9.87 -4.01
CA GLY A 81 -20.20 8.52 -4.52
C GLY A 81 -18.97 8.34 -5.42
N VAL A 82 -18.03 9.29 -5.40
CA VAL A 82 -16.81 9.25 -6.23
C VAL A 82 -15.59 8.75 -5.47
N MET A 83 -15.81 8.16 -4.30
CA MET A 83 -14.76 7.61 -3.46
C MET A 83 -15.16 6.27 -2.88
N SER A 84 -14.24 5.30 -2.92
CA SER A 84 -14.38 4.01 -2.23
C SER A 84 -13.58 4.01 -0.93
N ASP A 85 -13.60 2.89 -0.21
CA ASP A 85 -12.77 2.69 0.98
C ASP A 85 -11.43 2.03 0.67
N VAL A 86 -11.12 1.80 -0.59
CA VAL A 86 -9.89 1.12 -0.99
C VAL A 86 -8.70 2.06 -0.86
N TYR A 87 -7.58 1.52 -0.36
CA TYR A 87 -6.28 2.17 -0.39
C TYR A 87 -5.28 1.22 -1.04
N VAL A 88 -4.56 1.71 -2.03
CA VAL A 88 -3.46 0.97 -2.64
C VAL A 88 -2.20 1.82 -2.59
N ALA A 89 -1.07 1.17 -2.35
CA ALA A 89 0.23 1.84 -2.32
C ALA A 89 1.29 0.95 -2.92
N LEU A 90 2.16 1.56 -3.71
CA LEU A 90 3.37 0.94 -4.20
C LEU A 90 4.53 1.58 -3.45
N LEU A 91 5.30 0.77 -2.74
CA LEU A 91 6.45 1.24 -1.98
C LEU A 91 7.73 0.72 -2.61
N LYS A 92 8.78 1.54 -2.52
CA LYS A 92 10.10 1.16 -2.98
C LYS A 92 11.10 1.35 -1.86
N LYS A 93 12.02 0.39 -1.71
CA LYS A 93 13.15 0.52 -0.82
C LYS A 93 14.07 1.64 -1.33
N LYS A 94 14.51 2.52 -0.45
CA LYS A 94 15.29 3.71 -0.83
C LYS A 94 16.66 3.36 -1.38
N SER A 95 17.27 2.27 -0.86
CA SER A 95 18.60 1.84 -1.25
C SER A 95 18.73 0.35 -0.97
N GLU A 96 19.54 -0.35 -1.75
CA GLU A 96 19.84 -1.77 -1.51
C GLU A 96 20.49 -2.02 -0.16
N THR A 97 21.17 -1.00 0.38
CA THR A 97 21.85 -1.08 1.68
C THR A 97 20.93 -0.66 2.84
N SER A 98 19.73 -0.19 2.56
CA SER A 98 18.78 0.17 3.59
C SER A 98 18.32 -1.07 4.35
N VAL A 99 18.05 -0.90 5.65
CA VAL A 99 17.56 -1.98 6.51
C VAL A 99 16.09 -2.24 6.23
N ASP A 100 15.73 -3.49 5.91
CA ASP A 100 14.39 -3.84 5.47
C ASP A 100 13.31 -3.59 6.52
N ASP A 101 13.64 -3.74 7.79
CA ASP A 101 12.70 -3.61 8.91
C ASP A 101 12.65 -2.20 9.52
N ASP A 102 13.24 -1.22 8.85
CA ASP A 102 13.17 0.19 9.25
C ASP A 102 12.15 0.91 8.36
N PRO A 103 11.09 1.52 8.93
CA PRO A 103 10.11 2.26 8.14
C PRO A 103 10.73 3.37 7.27
N ARG A 104 11.83 3.97 7.71
CA ARG A 104 12.53 5.02 6.96
C ARG A 104 13.20 4.51 5.70
N SER A 105 13.39 3.20 5.58
CA SER A 105 14.00 2.57 4.40
C SER A 105 13.03 2.47 3.22
N TRP A 106 11.75 2.67 3.45
CA TRP A 106 10.70 2.53 2.45
C TRP A 106 10.06 3.87 2.14
N ARG A 107 9.74 4.10 0.86
CA ARG A 107 8.99 5.27 0.44
C ARG A 107 7.80 4.86 -0.41
N VAL A 108 6.74 5.63 -0.34
CA VAL A 108 5.59 5.45 -1.21
C VAL A 108 5.94 6.03 -2.57
N ALA A 109 6.08 5.17 -3.58
CA ALA A 109 6.35 5.58 -4.94
C ALA A 109 5.08 6.06 -5.64
N ASN A 110 3.95 5.42 -5.33
CA ASN A 110 2.63 5.82 -5.83
C ASN A 110 1.56 5.28 -4.89
N CYS A 111 0.43 5.95 -4.85
CA CYS A 111 -0.71 5.47 -4.08
C CYS A 111 -2.01 5.99 -4.70
N ALA A 112 -3.11 5.34 -4.34
CA ALA A 112 -4.45 5.79 -4.67
C ALA A 112 -5.34 5.68 -3.45
N ILE A 113 -5.98 6.76 -3.08
CA ILE A 113 -6.87 6.85 -1.92
C ILE A 113 -8.30 6.88 -2.43
N GLY A 114 -9.07 5.83 -2.09
CA GLY A 114 -10.48 5.74 -2.43
C GLY A 114 -10.76 5.60 -3.93
N PRO A 115 -9.95 4.86 -4.72
CA PRO A 115 -10.24 4.69 -6.13
C PRO A 115 -11.55 3.92 -6.32
N THR A 116 -12.30 4.27 -7.35
CA THR A 116 -13.54 3.58 -7.71
C THR A 116 -13.34 2.55 -8.82
N ASP A 117 -12.13 2.47 -9.34
CA ASP A 117 -11.72 1.48 -10.34
C ASP A 117 -10.31 0.98 -10.03
N VAL A 118 -9.71 0.19 -10.91
CA VAL A 118 -8.35 -0.34 -10.73
C VAL A 118 -7.35 0.73 -11.19
N ALA A 119 -7.14 1.74 -10.35
CA ALA A 119 -6.27 2.87 -10.64
C ALA A 119 -4.80 2.45 -10.85
N TRP A 120 -4.41 1.28 -10.33
CA TRP A 120 -3.05 0.76 -10.42
C TRP A 120 -2.82 -0.19 -11.60
N LEU A 121 -3.77 -0.27 -12.50
CA LEU A 121 -3.69 -1.19 -13.65
C LEU A 121 -2.47 -0.93 -14.52
N THR A 122 -2.03 0.33 -14.65
CA THR A 122 -0.89 0.72 -15.47
C THR A 122 0.45 0.69 -14.73
N TRP A 123 0.44 0.51 -13.41
CA TRP A 123 1.66 0.58 -12.61
C TRP A 123 2.72 -0.46 -13.00
N PRO A 124 2.38 -1.70 -13.38
CA PRO A 124 3.41 -2.62 -13.86
C PRO A 124 4.23 -2.05 -15.02
N ASP A 125 3.57 -1.42 -15.98
CA ASP A 125 4.25 -0.82 -17.12
C ASP A 125 4.97 0.48 -16.74
N ASP A 126 4.35 1.31 -15.90
CA ASP A 126 4.89 2.60 -15.48
C ASP A 126 6.22 2.46 -14.73
N TYR A 127 6.36 1.40 -13.96
CA TYR A 127 7.53 1.16 -13.11
C TYR A 127 8.37 -0.02 -13.56
N GLU A 128 8.02 -0.67 -14.67
CA GLU A 128 8.70 -1.87 -15.17
C GLU A 128 8.77 -2.97 -14.11
N ILE A 129 7.63 -3.22 -13.46
CA ILE A 129 7.49 -4.23 -12.40
C ILE A 129 6.63 -5.38 -12.94
N PRO A 130 7.00 -6.64 -12.68
CA PRO A 130 6.16 -7.77 -13.08
C PRO A 130 4.73 -7.65 -12.56
N GLN A 131 3.76 -7.96 -13.42
CA GLN A 131 2.33 -7.90 -13.09
C GLN A 131 1.98 -8.76 -11.88
N ALA A 132 2.73 -9.82 -11.65
CA ALA A 132 2.49 -10.72 -10.54
C ALA A 132 2.52 -10.03 -9.18
N LEU A 133 3.32 -8.96 -9.02
CA LEU A 133 3.34 -8.21 -7.76
C LEU A 133 1.97 -7.61 -7.43
N PHE A 134 1.24 -7.22 -8.44
CA PHE A 134 -0.08 -6.57 -8.29
C PHE A 134 -1.24 -7.57 -8.30
N GLY A 135 -0.96 -8.84 -8.49
CA GLY A 135 -2.00 -9.87 -8.55
C GLY A 135 -2.67 -9.99 -9.91
N PHE A 136 -2.04 -9.48 -10.94
CA PHE A 136 -2.57 -9.55 -12.32
C PHE A 136 -2.14 -10.81 -13.06
#